data_ccedecbe8e287aca70c8e0fb88e3df5a
#
_entry.id   ccedecbe8e287aca70c8e0fb88e3df5a
#
_cell.length_a   1.000
_cell.length_b   1.000
_cell.length_c   1.000
_cell.angle_alpha   90.00
_cell.angle_beta   90.00
_cell.angle_gamma   90.00
#
_symmetry.space_group_name_H-M   'P 1'
#
loop_
_entity.id
_entity.type
_entity.pdbx_description
1 polymer ?
#
loop_
_entity_poly.entity_id
_entity_poly.type
_entity_poly.pdbx_seq_one_letter_code
_entity_poly.pdbx_strand_id
1 'polypeptide(L)'
;MADKYEDEILEGEVSDDDDQEENKKEPEKYCTLCHRAESQVGKMIDLPNNIHICPDCMQRSFDSMNQQMQTGNFNYGDLLNMPNVSMIDLSSFQNQMGQQKKPKKKKAEKKEPVLDLKKIPAPHKIKATLDEYVIGQEYAKKVMSVAVYNHYKRVATDTMDEIAIEKSNMLMIGPTGCGKTYLVKTLAKLLDVPLAIADATSLTEAGYIGDDIESVVSKLLAAADNDVEKAEHGIIFIDEIDKIAKKKNTNQRDVSGEAVQQGMLKLLEGADVEVPIGANSKNAMVPLTTVNTRNILFICGGAFPDLENIIKERLNKQASIGFYADLKDKYDDDPHILEKVTVEDLRSFGMIPEFIGRLPIIFTMNGLTEDMMVEILSEPRNAILKQYQKLLALDEVKLEFEEGALHAIATKAMEKHTGARALRAILEEYMLDIMYEIPKDDNIGQVTITREYIEGNGGPKILLRGQEVPLLEGNH
;
A
#
# COMPACT_ATOMS: atom_id res chain seq x y z
N MET A 1 -39.91 -17.49 39.06
CA MET A 1 -39.66 -18.93 39.09
C MET A 1 -38.23 -19.07 38.59
N ALA A 2 -37.19 -18.96 39.42
CA ALA A 2 -36.72 -19.85 40.51
C ALA A 2 -36.43 -21.24 39.92
N ASP A 3 -35.24 -21.67 39.89
CA ASP A 3 -34.32 -22.24 40.86
C ASP A 3 -33.02 -22.62 40.12
N LYS A 4 -31.85 -22.26 40.63
CA LYS A 4 -31.02 -22.91 41.64
C LYS A 4 -30.63 -24.37 41.30
N TYR A 5 -29.36 -24.63 41.12
CA TYR A 5 -28.65 -25.69 41.84
C TYR A 5 -27.16 -25.29 42.04
N GLU A 6 -26.84 -25.38 43.30
CA GLU A 6 -25.53 -25.24 43.94
C GLU A 6 -24.81 -26.61 43.99
N ASP A 7 -23.50 -26.51 44.14
CA ASP A 7 -22.56 -27.33 44.93
C ASP A 7 -22.31 -28.82 44.54
N GLU A 8 -21.04 -29.15 44.40
CA GLU A 8 -20.36 -30.03 45.36
C GLU A 8 -18.86 -30.08 45.17
N ILE A 9 -18.20 -29.82 46.28
CA ILE A 9 -16.76 -29.90 46.59
C ILE A 9 -16.39 -31.40 46.75
N LEU A 10 -15.21 -31.79 46.27
CA LEU A 10 -14.50 -32.91 46.83
C LEU A 10 -13.01 -32.58 46.99
N GLU A 11 -12.65 -32.49 48.28
CA GLU A 11 -11.27 -32.45 48.80
C GLU A 11 -10.58 -33.81 48.56
N GLY A 12 -9.26 -33.78 48.38
CA GLY A 12 -8.38 -34.93 48.41
C GLY A 12 -6.99 -34.48 48.75
N GLU A 13 -6.60 -34.72 49.98
CA GLU A 13 -5.35 -34.38 50.64
C GLU A 13 -4.15 -35.22 50.15
N VAL A 14 -2.96 -34.61 50.35
CA VAL A 14 -1.67 -35.07 50.88
C VAL A 14 -0.63 -35.63 49.93
N SER A 15 0.50 -34.97 49.80
CA SER A 15 1.73 -35.23 50.51
C SER A 15 2.85 -34.24 50.19
N ASP A 16 3.50 -33.83 51.26
CA ASP A 16 4.68 -32.98 51.29
C ASP A 16 5.85 -33.63 50.55
N ASP A 17 6.63 -32.83 49.86
CA ASP A 17 8.07 -32.93 49.80
C ASP A 17 8.69 -31.55 49.57
N ASP A 18 9.54 -31.22 50.50
CA ASP A 18 10.38 -30.01 50.61
C ASP A 18 11.29 -29.86 49.38
N ASP A 19 11.17 -28.72 48.69
CA ASP A 19 12.32 -28.10 48.00
C ASP A 19 12.32 -26.58 48.26
N GLN A 20 13.21 -26.15 49.10
CA GLN A 20 13.54 -24.76 49.42
C GLN A 20 14.18 -24.12 48.18
N GLU A 21 13.39 -23.40 47.34
CA GLU A 21 13.91 -22.36 46.49
C GLU A 21 14.06 -21.05 47.27
N GLU A 22 15.30 -20.73 47.60
CA GLU A 22 15.72 -19.45 48.11
C GLU A 22 15.27 -18.32 47.18
N ASN A 23 14.26 -17.56 47.61
CA ASN A 23 13.76 -16.36 47.00
C ASN A 23 14.84 -15.25 47.12
N LYS A 24 15.81 -15.21 46.17
CA LYS A 24 16.72 -14.07 46.01
C LYS A 24 15.93 -12.87 45.62
N LYS A 25 15.56 -12.03 46.60
CA LYS A 25 15.10 -10.67 46.37
C LYS A 25 16.17 -9.93 45.58
N GLU A 26 15.89 -9.58 44.33
CA GLU A 26 16.74 -8.67 43.58
C GLU A 26 16.97 -7.40 44.41
N PRO A 27 18.20 -6.83 44.42
CA PRO A 27 18.48 -5.62 45.19
C PRO A 27 17.60 -4.48 44.68
N GLU A 28 16.91 -3.80 45.61
CA GLU A 28 16.03 -2.69 45.31
C GLU A 28 16.79 -1.57 44.58
N LYS A 29 16.26 -1.11 43.42
CA LYS A 29 16.88 -0.08 42.61
C LYS A 29 16.53 1.30 43.16
N TYR A 30 17.48 2.23 43.10
CA TYR A 30 17.32 3.62 43.54
C TYR A 30 17.56 4.58 42.38
N CYS A 31 16.76 5.62 42.29
CA CYS A 31 16.94 6.66 41.29
C CYS A 31 18.25 7.41 41.51
N THR A 32 19.12 7.46 40.51
CA THR A 32 20.43 8.12 40.60
C THR A 32 20.35 9.64 40.85
N LEU A 33 19.25 10.28 40.47
CA LEU A 33 19.07 11.72 40.60
C LEU A 33 18.41 12.13 41.94
N CYS A 34 17.37 11.42 42.40
CA CYS A 34 16.63 11.79 43.60
C CYS A 34 16.74 10.78 44.75
N HIS A 35 17.47 9.67 44.54
CA HIS A 35 17.72 8.62 45.52
C HIS A 35 16.49 7.92 46.11
N ARG A 36 15.30 8.06 45.50
CA ARG A 36 14.10 7.33 45.91
C ARG A 36 14.12 5.90 45.36
N ALA A 37 13.61 4.98 46.15
CA ALA A 37 13.55 3.57 45.79
C ALA A 37 12.48 3.32 44.69
N GLU A 38 12.64 2.26 43.88
CA GLU A 38 11.68 1.91 42.83
C GLU A 38 10.29 1.60 43.37
N SER A 39 10.20 1.06 44.59
CA SER A 39 8.94 0.85 45.30
C SER A 39 8.15 2.15 45.60
N GLN A 40 8.79 3.30 45.62
CA GLN A 40 8.19 4.62 45.92
C GLN A 40 7.85 5.41 44.64
N VAL A 41 8.51 5.18 43.54
CA VAL A 41 8.43 6.01 42.31
C VAL A 41 7.95 5.24 41.07
N GLY A 42 7.68 3.94 41.21
CA GLY A 42 7.31 3.08 40.10
C GLY A 42 8.48 2.67 39.22
N LYS A 43 8.23 1.92 38.19
CA LYS A 43 9.23 1.33 37.31
C LYS A 43 10.24 2.36 36.81
N MET A 44 11.52 2.14 37.06
CA MET A 44 12.60 3.04 36.64
C MET A 44 13.06 2.73 35.20
N ILE A 45 13.68 3.73 34.59
CA ILE A 45 14.34 3.61 33.29
C ILE A 45 15.81 3.28 33.55
N ASP A 46 16.21 2.11 33.05
CA ASP A 46 17.58 1.61 33.19
C ASP A 46 18.41 2.12 32.01
N LEU A 47 19.49 2.84 32.32
CA LEU A 47 20.47 3.31 31.34
C LEU A 47 21.78 2.51 31.49
N PRO A 48 22.66 2.51 30.46
CA PRO A 48 23.98 1.90 30.57
C PRO A 48 24.75 2.44 31.76
N ASN A 49 25.69 1.65 32.31
CA ASN A 49 26.49 1.97 33.50
C ASN A 49 25.73 2.01 34.83
N ASN A 50 24.69 1.18 34.98
CA ASN A 50 23.92 1.03 36.20
C ASN A 50 23.25 2.32 36.71
N ILE A 51 22.85 3.20 35.79
CA ILE A 51 22.12 4.45 36.05
C ILE A 51 20.63 4.16 35.98
N HIS A 52 19.90 4.40 37.07
CA HIS A 52 18.46 4.23 37.14
C HIS A 52 17.80 5.60 37.34
N ILE A 53 16.83 5.99 36.51
CA ILE A 53 16.15 7.27 36.57
C ILE A 53 14.65 7.05 36.71
N CYS A 54 14.05 7.67 37.72
CA CYS A 54 12.61 7.60 37.94
C CYS A 54 11.84 8.52 36.95
N PRO A 55 10.57 8.20 36.64
CA PRO A 55 9.75 8.98 35.69
C PRO A 55 9.68 10.47 36.04
N ASP A 56 9.57 10.83 37.35
CA ASP A 56 9.50 12.22 37.79
C ASP A 56 10.77 13.00 37.47
N CYS A 57 11.93 12.39 37.70
CA CYS A 57 13.21 13.04 37.41
C CYS A 57 13.44 13.17 35.91
N MET A 58 13.02 12.19 35.15
CA MET A 58 13.07 12.23 33.69
C MET A 58 12.21 13.39 33.16
N GLN A 59 10.95 13.50 33.61
CA GLN A 59 10.05 14.58 33.22
C GLN A 59 10.60 15.96 33.57
N ARG A 60 11.12 16.15 34.79
CA ARG A 60 11.74 17.43 35.19
C ARG A 60 12.95 17.80 34.34
N SER A 61 13.75 16.83 33.94
CA SER A 61 14.89 17.04 33.05
C SER A 61 14.44 17.48 31.66
N PHE A 62 13.39 16.89 31.14
CA PHE A 62 12.78 17.29 29.87
C PHE A 62 12.14 18.68 29.93
N ASP A 63 11.41 19.00 31.00
CA ASP A 63 10.76 20.29 31.14
C ASP A 63 11.79 21.42 31.27
N SER A 64 12.90 21.19 32.00
CA SER A 64 14.00 22.13 32.10
C SER A 64 14.71 22.35 30.76
N MET A 65 14.92 21.30 29.99
CA MET A 65 15.54 21.38 28.68
C MET A 65 14.64 22.11 27.67
N ASN A 66 13.32 21.88 27.70
CA ASN A 66 12.35 22.56 26.86
C ASN A 66 12.24 24.06 27.19
N GLN A 67 12.30 24.44 28.47
CA GLN A 67 12.32 25.85 28.87
C GLN A 67 13.57 26.58 28.38
N GLN A 68 14.73 25.92 28.39
CA GLN A 68 15.97 26.51 27.91
C GLN A 68 16.04 26.60 26.37
N MET A 69 15.42 25.67 25.65
CA MET A 69 15.29 25.75 24.17
C MET A 69 14.38 26.93 23.75
N GLN A 70 13.32 27.23 24.48
CA GLN A 70 12.42 28.34 24.15
C GLN A 70 13.04 29.71 24.38
N THR A 71 14.08 29.84 25.20
CA THR A 71 14.78 31.12 25.48
C THR A 71 15.97 31.42 24.57
N GLY A 72 16.27 30.55 23.62
CA GLY A 72 17.29 30.80 22.56
C GLY A 72 18.73 30.90 23.04
N ASN A 73 19.05 30.52 24.27
CA ASN A 73 20.35 30.72 24.90
C ASN A 73 20.98 29.37 25.31
N PHE A 74 21.07 28.42 24.40
CA PHE A 74 21.67 27.12 24.68
C PHE A 74 23.17 27.18 24.41
N ASN A 75 23.99 27.33 25.46
CA ASN A 75 25.43 27.25 25.35
C ASN A 75 25.91 25.91 25.90
N TYR A 76 26.61 25.14 25.07
CA TYR A 76 27.12 23.80 25.41
C TYR A 76 28.03 23.74 26.65
N GLY A 77 28.57 24.92 27.04
CA GLY A 77 29.36 25.09 28.25
C GLY A 77 28.59 24.99 29.56
N ASP A 78 27.28 25.28 29.55
CA ASP A 78 26.47 25.27 30.76
C ASP A 78 26.03 23.86 31.19
N LEU A 79 26.05 22.89 30.24
CA LEU A 79 25.79 21.48 30.53
C LEU A 79 26.93 20.84 31.37
N LEU A 80 28.13 21.35 31.23
CA LEU A 80 29.33 20.86 31.95
C LEU A 80 29.46 21.41 33.38
N ASN A 81 28.69 22.43 33.73
CA ASN A 81 28.71 23.08 35.05
C ASN A 81 27.54 22.70 35.95
N MET A 82 26.72 21.73 35.58
CA MET A 82 25.67 21.24 36.48
C MET A 82 26.28 20.40 37.62
N PRO A 83 25.99 20.75 38.91
CA PRO A 83 26.46 19.94 40.04
C PRO A 83 25.84 18.55 39.94
N ASN A 84 26.66 17.49 39.83
CA ASN A 84 26.40 16.06 39.71
C ASN A 84 26.45 15.45 38.29
N VAL A 85 26.86 16.18 37.25
CA VAL A 85 27.06 15.60 35.90
C VAL A 85 28.51 15.14 35.66
N SER A 86 29.40 15.39 36.60
CA SER A 86 30.82 15.04 36.50
C SER A 86 31.15 13.53 36.48
N MET A 87 30.16 12.62 36.56
CA MET A 87 30.35 11.18 36.49
C MET A 87 29.90 10.55 35.16
N ILE A 88 29.39 11.30 34.24
CA ILE A 88 29.06 10.77 32.92
C ILE A 88 30.25 11.07 32.00
N ASP A 89 30.99 10.04 31.65
CA ASP A 89 32.05 10.14 30.66
C ASP A 89 31.45 10.47 29.29
N LEU A 90 31.31 11.77 29.02
CA LEU A 90 30.77 12.30 27.78
C LEU A 90 31.66 11.96 26.58
N SER A 91 32.91 11.54 26.82
CA SER A 91 33.82 11.12 25.75
C SER A 91 33.37 9.81 25.07
N SER A 92 32.68 8.94 25.79
CA SER A 92 32.09 7.73 25.23
C SER A 92 30.84 8.03 24.38
N PHE A 93 30.06 9.04 24.76
CA PHE A 93 28.92 9.53 24.00
C PHE A 93 29.35 10.28 22.75
N GLN A 94 30.41 11.06 22.84
CA GLN A 94 31.00 11.80 21.71
C GLN A 94 31.64 10.83 20.69
N ASN A 95 32.18 9.70 21.12
CA ASN A 95 32.69 8.65 20.25
C ASN A 95 31.58 7.82 19.58
N GLN A 96 30.41 7.66 20.20
CA GLN A 96 29.25 7.02 19.57
C GLN A 96 28.47 7.95 18.65
N MET A 97 28.34 9.23 18.97
CA MET A 97 27.79 10.25 18.04
C MET A 97 28.78 10.66 16.94
N GLY A 98 30.09 10.62 17.22
CA GLY A 98 31.14 10.95 16.25
C GLY A 98 31.41 9.89 15.19
N GLN A 99 30.85 8.69 15.33
CA GLN A 99 30.93 7.64 14.30
C GLN A 99 29.68 7.52 13.41
N GLN A 100 28.67 8.34 13.60
CA GLN A 100 27.82 8.64 12.44
C GLN A 100 28.72 9.40 11.46
N LYS A 101 29.31 8.62 10.54
CA LYS A 101 30.04 9.13 9.39
C LYS A 101 29.22 10.28 8.82
N LYS A 102 29.72 11.55 9.01
CA LYS A 102 29.31 12.66 8.13
C LYS A 102 29.28 12.04 6.75
N PRO A 103 28.19 12.19 5.97
CA PRO A 103 28.20 11.67 4.63
C PRO A 103 29.48 12.24 4.01
N LYS A 104 30.44 11.37 3.79
CA LYS A 104 31.65 11.77 3.02
C LYS A 104 31.03 12.27 1.72
N LYS A 105 31.16 13.56 1.44
CA LYS A 105 31.04 14.06 0.08
C LYS A 105 32.00 13.17 -0.69
N LYS A 106 31.48 12.08 -1.25
CA LYS A 106 32.19 11.27 -2.23
C LYS A 106 32.60 12.30 -3.28
N LYS A 107 33.91 12.44 -3.48
CA LYS A 107 34.43 13.14 -4.66
C LYS A 107 33.54 12.70 -5.82
N ALA A 108 33.06 13.65 -6.61
CA ALA A 108 32.25 13.45 -7.78
C ALA A 108 32.90 12.38 -8.69
N GLU A 109 32.70 11.12 -8.37
CA GLU A 109 32.59 10.07 -9.38
C GLU A 109 31.46 10.55 -10.26
N LYS A 110 31.66 10.64 -11.54
CA LYS A 110 30.59 10.90 -12.51
C LYS A 110 29.50 9.87 -12.21
N LYS A 111 28.53 10.26 -11.38
CA LYS A 111 27.35 9.42 -11.11
C LYS A 111 26.72 9.20 -12.48
N GLU A 112 26.58 7.96 -12.88
CA GLU A 112 25.73 7.64 -14.01
C GLU A 112 24.37 8.28 -13.72
N PRO A 113 23.76 8.97 -14.69
CA PRO A 113 22.46 9.59 -14.46
C PRO A 113 21.52 8.50 -14.00
N VAL A 114 20.83 8.73 -12.88
CA VAL A 114 19.88 7.78 -12.24
C VAL A 114 18.85 7.29 -13.24
N LEU A 115 18.59 8.04 -14.28
CA LEU A 115 17.74 7.69 -15.41
C LEU A 115 18.46 7.94 -16.74
N ASP A 116 18.84 6.87 -17.39
CA ASP A 116 19.34 6.92 -18.77
C ASP A 116 18.14 6.87 -19.73
N LEU A 117 17.93 7.94 -20.52
CA LEU A 117 16.89 8.00 -21.56
C LEU A 117 16.86 6.77 -22.46
N LYS A 118 18.03 6.16 -22.70
CA LYS A 118 18.15 4.96 -23.54
C LYS A 118 17.57 3.71 -22.87
N LYS A 119 17.42 3.73 -21.54
CA LYS A 119 16.85 2.62 -20.76
C LYS A 119 15.33 2.72 -20.64
N ILE A 120 14.72 3.89 -20.93
CA ILE A 120 13.27 4.05 -20.88
C ILE A 120 12.65 3.39 -22.12
N PRO A 121 11.83 2.32 -21.94
CA PRO A 121 11.22 1.65 -23.09
C PRO A 121 10.23 2.59 -23.80
N ALA A 122 10.14 2.50 -25.11
CA ALA A 122 9.12 3.23 -25.87
C ALA A 122 7.69 2.80 -25.47
N PRO A 123 6.68 3.65 -25.61
CA PRO A 123 5.31 3.38 -25.13
C PRO A 123 4.73 2.04 -25.59
N HIS A 124 4.97 1.65 -26.85
CA HIS A 124 4.51 0.37 -27.38
C HIS A 124 5.16 -0.83 -26.67
N LYS A 125 6.42 -0.71 -26.24
CA LYS A 125 7.12 -1.76 -25.48
C LYS A 125 6.61 -1.84 -24.04
N ILE A 126 6.36 -0.66 -23.41
CA ILE A 126 5.75 -0.62 -22.08
C ILE A 126 4.39 -1.31 -22.15
N LYS A 127 3.54 -0.94 -23.12
CA LYS A 127 2.23 -1.57 -23.31
C LYS A 127 2.35 -3.07 -23.53
N ALA A 128 3.21 -3.52 -24.45
CA ALA A 128 3.39 -4.96 -24.72
C ALA A 128 3.81 -5.75 -23.49
N THR A 129 4.67 -5.19 -22.63
CA THR A 129 5.00 -5.85 -21.35
C THR A 129 3.83 -5.82 -20.37
N LEU A 130 3.04 -4.74 -20.32
CA LEU A 130 1.82 -4.71 -19.50
C LEU A 130 0.79 -5.75 -19.99
N ASP A 131 0.70 -6.01 -21.31
CA ASP A 131 -0.17 -7.02 -21.90
C ASP A 131 0.18 -8.44 -21.42
N GLU A 132 1.45 -8.73 -21.10
CA GLU A 132 1.86 -10.03 -20.54
C GLU A 132 1.30 -10.29 -19.12
N TYR A 133 0.90 -9.25 -18.40
CA TYR A 133 0.48 -9.35 -17.00
C TYR A 133 -0.98 -8.94 -16.75
N VAL A 134 -1.52 -8.04 -17.56
CA VAL A 134 -2.85 -7.42 -17.34
C VAL A 134 -3.75 -7.70 -18.52
N ILE A 135 -4.81 -8.45 -18.28
CA ILE A 135 -5.83 -8.78 -19.28
C ILE A 135 -6.74 -7.58 -19.53
N GLY A 136 -7.10 -7.37 -20.79
CA GLY A 136 -7.96 -6.28 -21.22
C GLY A 136 -7.37 -4.89 -20.94
N GLN A 137 -8.21 -3.90 -20.70
CA GLN A 137 -7.84 -2.52 -20.33
C GLN A 137 -6.95 -1.82 -21.38
N GLU A 138 -7.19 -2.09 -22.67
CA GLU A 138 -6.34 -1.67 -23.77
C GLU A 138 -6.09 -0.16 -23.83
N TYR A 139 -7.15 0.61 -23.63
CA TYR A 139 -7.08 2.07 -23.63
C TYR A 139 -6.26 2.59 -22.45
N ALA A 140 -6.55 2.09 -21.24
CA ALA A 140 -5.85 2.47 -20.01
C ALA A 140 -4.34 2.17 -20.09
N LYS A 141 -3.97 0.96 -20.56
CA LYS A 141 -2.57 0.57 -20.78
C LYS A 141 -1.87 1.49 -21.79
N LYS A 142 -2.55 1.86 -22.87
CA LYS A 142 -2.01 2.77 -23.89
C LYS A 142 -1.77 4.17 -23.32
N VAL A 143 -2.76 4.75 -22.64
CA VAL A 143 -2.67 6.10 -22.05
C VAL A 143 -1.57 6.12 -21.00
N MET A 144 -1.54 5.15 -20.09
CA MET A 144 -0.52 5.05 -19.06
C MET A 144 0.89 4.92 -19.64
N SER A 145 1.07 4.09 -20.67
CA SER A 145 2.38 3.89 -21.31
C SER A 145 2.92 5.18 -21.93
N VAL A 146 2.06 5.96 -22.57
CA VAL A 146 2.42 7.27 -23.15
C VAL A 146 2.74 8.29 -22.07
N ALA A 147 1.87 8.38 -21.05
CA ALA A 147 2.01 9.34 -19.96
C ALA A 147 3.33 9.13 -19.18
N VAL A 148 3.63 7.89 -18.85
CA VAL A 148 4.85 7.50 -18.14
C VAL A 148 6.10 7.76 -18.99
N TYR A 149 6.07 7.40 -20.24
CA TYR A 149 7.17 7.68 -21.15
C TYR A 149 7.46 9.19 -21.24
N ASN A 150 6.42 10.01 -21.38
CA ASN A 150 6.56 11.48 -21.43
C ASN A 150 7.07 12.02 -20.09
N HIS A 151 6.59 11.49 -18.96
CA HIS A 151 7.07 11.87 -17.64
C HIS A 151 8.59 11.66 -17.51
N TYR A 152 9.06 10.45 -17.79
CA TYR A 152 10.49 10.16 -17.65
C TYR A 152 11.36 10.83 -18.71
N LYS A 153 10.83 11.12 -19.90
CA LYS A 153 11.51 12.01 -20.86
C LYS A 153 11.70 13.40 -20.28
N ARG A 154 10.66 13.97 -19.68
CA ARG A 154 10.75 15.27 -19.02
C ARG A 154 11.82 15.26 -17.92
N VAL A 155 11.81 14.25 -17.07
CA VAL A 155 12.78 14.10 -15.97
C VAL A 155 14.22 13.99 -16.48
N ALA A 156 14.43 13.23 -17.55
CA ALA A 156 15.77 12.97 -18.08
C ALA A 156 16.33 14.12 -18.94
N THR A 157 15.47 15.04 -19.42
CA THR A 157 15.91 16.15 -20.29
C THR A 157 16.12 17.46 -19.58
N ASP A 158 16.00 17.59 -18.28
CA ASP A 158 16.17 18.74 -17.35
C ASP A 158 16.65 20.10 -17.98
N THR A 159 16.78 20.16 -19.28
CA THR A 159 17.39 21.23 -20.11
C THR A 159 16.35 21.98 -20.95
N MET A 160 15.19 22.30 -20.36
CA MET A 160 14.14 22.98 -21.11
C MET A 160 14.18 24.47 -20.85
N ASP A 161 15.23 25.12 -21.40
CA ASP A 161 15.45 26.55 -21.24
C ASP A 161 14.35 27.40 -21.91
N GLU A 162 13.61 26.88 -22.90
CA GLU A 162 12.61 27.65 -23.64
C GLU A 162 11.14 27.18 -23.42
N ILE A 163 10.91 25.86 -23.15
CA ILE A 163 9.55 25.32 -23.03
C ILE A 163 9.49 24.41 -21.80
N ALA A 164 8.74 24.82 -20.77
CA ALA A 164 8.51 24.00 -19.59
C ALA A 164 7.45 22.92 -19.88
N ILE A 165 7.81 21.65 -19.73
CA ILE A 165 6.85 20.54 -19.80
C ILE A 165 6.27 20.32 -18.41
N GLU A 166 4.93 20.38 -18.29
CA GLU A 166 4.21 20.16 -17.06
C GLU A 166 4.25 18.68 -16.60
N LYS A 167 3.97 18.46 -15.31
CA LYS A 167 3.86 17.10 -14.77
C LYS A 167 2.69 16.36 -15.41
N SER A 168 2.89 15.08 -15.66
CA SER A 168 1.88 14.18 -16.25
C SER A 168 1.22 13.31 -15.17
N ASN A 169 0.79 13.92 -14.04
CA ASN A 169 0.06 13.17 -13.03
C ASN A 169 -1.26 12.62 -13.60
N MET A 170 -1.70 11.47 -13.08
CA MET A 170 -2.80 10.71 -13.67
C MET A 170 -3.93 10.49 -12.67
N LEU A 171 -5.17 10.53 -13.18
CA LEU A 171 -6.36 10.05 -12.48
C LEU A 171 -6.91 8.82 -13.19
N MET A 172 -6.99 7.71 -12.49
CA MET A 172 -7.50 6.43 -12.94
C MET A 172 -8.86 6.15 -12.32
N ILE A 173 -9.89 6.05 -13.13
CA ILE A 173 -11.27 5.81 -12.70
C ILE A 173 -11.67 4.40 -13.14
N GLY A 174 -12.25 3.63 -12.25
CA GLY A 174 -12.75 2.30 -12.62
C GLY A 174 -13.21 1.47 -11.41
N PRO A 175 -14.08 0.49 -11.61
CA PRO A 175 -14.72 -0.26 -10.55
C PRO A 175 -13.70 -0.96 -9.63
N THR A 176 -14.16 -1.35 -8.45
CA THR A 176 -13.33 -2.12 -7.51
C THR A 176 -12.97 -3.47 -8.12
N GLY A 177 -11.70 -3.87 -7.96
CA GLY A 177 -11.22 -5.15 -8.47
C GLY A 177 -10.92 -5.22 -9.98
N CYS A 178 -11.00 -4.12 -10.74
CA CYS A 178 -10.64 -4.07 -12.16
C CYS A 178 -9.12 -4.07 -12.43
N GLY A 179 -8.29 -4.04 -11.38
CA GLY A 179 -6.84 -4.16 -11.51
C GLY A 179 -6.03 -2.87 -11.41
N LYS A 180 -6.62 -1.73 -10.93
CA LYS A 180 -5.92 -0.43 -10.79
C LYS A 180 -4.56 -0.54 -10.12
N THR A 181 -4.54 -1.01 -8.88
CA THR A 181 -3.33 -1.14 -8.08
C THR A 181 -2.33 -2.12 -8.69
N TYR A 182 -2.83 -3.21 -9.31
CA TYR A 182 -2.00 -4.21 -9.96
C TYR A 182 -1.29 -3.66 -11.20
N LEU A 183 -1.98 -2.87 -12.00
CA LEU A 183 -1.43 -2.21 -13.18
C LEU A 183 -0.26 -1.28 -12.80
N VAL A 184 -0.43 -0.47 -11.74
CA VAL A 184 0.62 0.44 -11.27
C VAL A 184 1.82 -0.33 -10.69
N LYS A 185 1.57 -1.41 -9.92
CA LYS A 185 2.65 -2.28 -9.40
C LYS A 185 3.46 -2.91 -10.53
N THR A 186 2.79 -3.41 -11.56
CA THR A 186 3.44 -4.00 -12.73
C THR A 186 4.27 -2.97 -13.48
N LEU A 187 3.73 -1.75 -13.67
CA LEU A 187 4.43 -0.65 -14.30
C LEU A 187 5.71 -0.26 -13.54
N ALA A 188 5.62 -0.04 -12.22
CA ALA A 188 6.76 0.36 -11.41
C ALA A 188 7.86 -0.71 -11.44
N LYS A 189 7.49 -1.98 -11.38
CA LYS A 189 8.42 -3.11 -11.51
C LYS A 189 9.10 -3.16 -12.88
N LEU A 190 8.35 -2.88 -13.96
CA LEU A 190 8.87 -2.85 -15.32
C LEU A 190 9.90 -1.74 -15.52
N LEU A 191 9.68 -0.61 -14.88
CA LEU A 191 10.57 0.57 -14.98
C LEU A 191 11.72 0.53 -13.98
N ASP A 192 11.71 -0.43 -13.06
CA ASP A 192 12.68 -0.55 -11.96
C ASP A 192 12.78 0.73 -11.12
N VAL A 193 11.62 1.30 -10.76
CA VAL A 193 11.53 2.52 -9.95
C VAL A 193 10.82 2.24 -8.61
N PRO A 194 11.18 2.97 -7.53
CA PRO A 194 10.50 2.83 -6.26
C PRO A 194 9.02 3.21 -6.37
N LEU A 195 8.17 2.45 -5.68
CA LEU A 195 6.73 2.65 -5.63
C LEU A 195 6.25 2.76 -4.19
N ALA A 196 5.57 3.84 -3.86
CA ALA A 196 4.76 3.94 -2.66
C ALA A 196 3.28 3.81 -2.99
N ILE A 197 2.55 3.08 -2.15
CA ILE A 197 1.10 2.96 -2.24
C ILE A 197 0.51 3.51 -0.95
N ALA A 198 -0.41 4.44 -1.08
CA ALA A 198 -1.15 5.04 0.02
C ALA A 198 -2.66 4.92 -0.26
N ASP A 199 -3.43 4.79 0.82
CA ASP A 199 -4.87 4.86 0.79
C ASP A 199 -5.29 6.29 1.17
N ALA A 200 -6.09 6.94 0.34
CA ALA A 200 -6.53 8.31 0.58
C ALA A 200 -7.39 8.44 1.84
N THR A 201 -8.05 7.36 2.27
CA THR A 201 -8.88 7.34 3.50
C THR A 201 -8.06 7.42 4.77
N SER A 202 -6.80 7.02 4.73
CA SER A 202 -5.87 7.11 5.86
C SER A 202 -5.26 8.51 6.03
N LEU A 203 -5.35 9.35 5.00
CA LEU A 203 -4.73 10.67 4.97
C LEU A 203 -5.61 11.71 5.66
N THR A 204 -4.98 12.56 6.46
CA THR A 204 -5.65 13.66 7.18
C THR A 204 -4.85 14.96 7.05
N GLU A 205 -5.54 16.09 7.30
CA GLU A 205 -4.86 17.38 7.47
C GLU A 205 -3.89 17.30 8.67
N ALA A 206 -2.73 17.92 8.54
CA ALA A 206 -1.69 17.94 9.58
C ALA A 206 -2.26 18.34 10.96
N GLY A 207 -1.95 17.53 12.00
CA GLY A 207 -2.39 17.75 13.37
C GLY A 207 -3.67 17.01 13.78
N TYR A 208 -4.27 16.23 12.91
CA TYR A 208 -5.39 15.32 13.23
C TYR A 208 -4.91 13.86 13.34
N ILE A 209 -5.77 12.99 13.89
CA ILE A 209 -5.48 11.55 14.01
C ILE A 209 -5.55 10.93 12.61
N GLY A 210 -4.43 10.40 12.13
CA GLY A 210 -4.26 9.79 10.83
C GLY A 210 -2.84 9.98 10.30
N ASP A 211 -2.59 9.50 9.10
CA ASP A 211 -1.32 9.72 8.40
C ASP A 211 -1.30 11.15 7.82
N ASP A 212 -0.26 11.92 8.10
CA ASP A 212 -0.06 13.21 7.43
C ASP A 212 0.09 13.00 5.92
N ILE A 213 -0.39 13.94 5.11
CA ILE A 213 -0.29 13.88 3.63
C ILE A 213 1.16 13.65 3.18
N GLU A 214 2.13 14.21 3.88
CA GLU A 214 3.56 14.07 3.58
C GLU A 214 4.11 12.66 3.88
N SER A 215 3.38 11.83 4.66
CA SER A 215 3.75 10.44 4.94
C SER A 215 3.87 9.59 3.69
N VAL A 216 3.16 9.94 2.61
CA VAL A 216 3.26 9.23 1.32
C VAL A 216 4.67 9.34 0.73
N VAL A 217 5.34 10.48 0.96
CA VAL A 217 6.74 10.70 0.52
C VAL A 217 7.70 9.90 1.41
N SER A 218 7.43 9.81 2.73
CA SER A 218 8.21 8.95 3.63
C SER A 218 8.12 7.48 3.22
N LYS A 219 6.94 7.00 2.85
CA LYS A 219 6.73 5.64 2.32
C LYS A 219 7.54 5.42 1.04
N LEU A 220 7.61 6.42 0.15
CA LEU A 220 8.41 6.33 -1.07
C LEU A 220 9.92 6.32 -0.77
N LEU A 221 10.38 7.14 0.16
CA LEU A 221 11.77 7.16 0.59
C LEU A 221 12.19 5.81 1.18
N ALA A 222 11.32 5.20 2.01
CA ALA A 222 11.56 3.86 2.52
C ALA A 222 11.61 2.80 1.42
N ALA A 223 10.73 2.88 0.40
CA ALA A 223 10.73 1.99 -0.76
C ALA A 223 11.97 2.18 -1.65
N ALA A 224 12.66 3.33 -1.55
CA ALA A 224 13.90 3.64 -2.23
C ALA A 224 15.15 3.32 -1.38
N ASP A 225 15.02 2.52 -0.32
CA ASP A 225 16.12 2.20 0.63
C ASP A 225 16.74 3.45 1.27
N ASN A 226 15.95 4.49 1.51
CA ASN A 226 16.35 5.81 2.00
C ASN A 226 17.34 6.55 1.09
N ASP A 227 17.37 6.23 -0.18
CA ASP A 227 18.08 6.97 -1.22
C ASP A 227 17.16 8.07 -1.78
N VAL A 228 17.46 9.32 -1.43
CA VAL A 228 16.67 10.49 -1.84
C VAL A 228 16.64 10.64 -3.37
N GLU A 229 17.77 10.44 -4.04
CA GLU A 229 17.87 10.59 -5.49
C GLU A 229 17.01 9.58 -6.23
N LYS A 230 16.94 8.32 -5.73
CA LYS A 230 16.02 7.30 -6.26
C LYS A 230 14.57 7.63 -5.95
N ALA A 231 14.26 8.09 -4.72
CA ALA A 231 12.91 8.43 -4.31
C ALA A 231 12.32 9.55 -5.18
N GLU A 232 13.11 10.57 -5.52
CA GLU A 232 12.68 11.69 -6.37
C GLU A 232 12.31 11.28 -7.81
N HIS A 233 12.67 10.07 -8.24
CA HIS A 233 12.31 9.49 -9.54
C HIS A 233 11.28 8.37 -9.44
N GLY A 234 10.67 8.19 -8.27
CA GLY A 234 9.71 7.15 -7.99
C GLY A 234 8.28 7.47 -8.43
N ILE A 235 7.40 6.52 -8.11
CA ILE A 235 5.96 6.61 -8.35
C ILE A 235 5.23 6.58 -6.99
N ILE A 236 4.27 7.49 -6.79
CA ILE A 236 3.32 7.44 -5.69
C ILE A 236 1.95 7.11 -6.26
N PHE A 237 1.38 6.00 -5.82
CA PHE A 237 0.00 5.62 -6.13
C PHE A 237 -0.88 5.87 -4.92
N ILE A 238 -1.91 6.71 -5.10
CA ILE A 238 -2.91 7.01 -4.07
C ILE A 238 -4.21 6.35 -4.49
N ASP A 239 -4.57 5.28 -3.77
CA ASP A 239 -5.81 4.54 -4.02
C ASP A 239 -6.99 5.18 -3.26
N GLU A 240 -8.19 4.84 -3.64
CA GLU A 240 -9.46 5.30 -3.02
C GLU A 240 -9.62 6.84 -2.99
N ILE A 241 -9.09 7.53 -4.00
CA ILE A 241 -9.12 9.01 -4.06
C ILE A 241 -10.55 9.58 -4.09
N ASP A 242 -11.52 8.81 -4.54
CA ASP A 242 -12.93 9.17 -4.53
C ASP A 242 -13.52 9.34 -3.11
N LYS A 243 -12.87 8.75 -2.10
CA LYS A 243 -13.32 8.82 -0.70
C LYS A 243 -13.05 10.17 -0.04
N ILE A 244 -12.11 10.94 -0.59
CA ILE A 244 -11.84 12.32 -0.15
C ILE A 244 -12.66 13.36 -0.92
N ALA A 245 -13.63 12.94 -1.72
CA ALA A 245 -14.57 13.87 -2.35
C ALA A 245 -15.42 14.58 -1.30
N LYS A 246 -15.68 15.89 -1.53
CA LYS A 246 -16.50 16.71 -0.63
C LYS A 246 -17.93 16.16 -0.57
N LYS A 247 -18.43 15.88 0.64
CA LYS A 247 -19.80 15.46 0.86
C LYS A 247 -20.77 16.65 0.75
N LYS A 248 -21.85 16.47 -0.03
CA LYS A 248 -22.81 17.55 -0.36
C LYS A 248 -23.54 18.19 0.84
N ASN A 249 -23.53 17.60 2.04
CA ASN A 249 -24.42 17.98 3.15
C ASN A 249 -23.71 18.25 4.50
N THR A 250 -22.43 18.58 4.54
CA THR A 250 -21.74 18.89 5.79
C THR A 250 -21.52 20.40 5.94
N ASN A 251 -22.22 21.01 6.90
CA ASN A 251 -21.93 22.38 7.38
C ASN A 251 -20.70 22.46 8.29
N GLN A 252 -19.95 21.38 8.46
CA GLN A 252 -18.74 21.30 9.27
C GLN A 252 -17.50 21.28 8.37
N ARG A 253 -16.38 21.80 8.86
CA ARG A 253 -15.07 21.72 8.19
C ARG A 253 -14.73 20.25 7.93
N ASP A 254 -14.58 19.90 6.66
CA ASP A 254 -14.25 18.55 6.23
C ASP A 254 -12.73 18.36 6.24
N VAL A 255 -12.22 17.86 7.38
CA VAL A 255 -10.77 17.65 7.61
C VAL A 255 -10.22 16.40 6.92
N SER A 256 -11.10 15.54 6.42
CA SER A 256 -10.75 14.28 5.74
C SER A 256 -11.06 14.28 4.25
N GLY A 257 -11.74 15.28 3.74
CA GLY A 257 -12.13 15.39 2.35
C GLY A 257 -11.45 16.56 1.63
N GLU A 258 -12.13 17.73 1.57
CA GLU A 258 -11.61 18.91 0.86
C GLU A 258 -10.25 19.37 1.37
N ALA A 259 -10.01 19.33 2.69
CA ALA A 259 -8.74 19.73 3.28
C ALA A 259 -7.57 18.83 2.82
N VAL A 260 -7.81 17.51 2.68
CA VAL A 260 -6.81 16.58 2.17
C VAL A 260 -6.52 16.85 0.69
N GLN A 261 -7.56 17.10 -0.13
CA GLN A 261 -7.36 17.49 -1.53
C GLN A 261 -6.49 18.74 -1.65
N GLN A 262 -6.75 19.78 -0.84
CA GLN A 262 -5.97 21.03 -0.83
C GLN A 262 -4.52 20.79 -0.36
N GLY A 263 -4.33 20.00 0.69
CA GLY A 263 -2.98 19.67 1.20
C GLY A 263 -2.13 18.91 0.18
N MET A 264 -2.75 18.05 -0.62
CA MET A 264 -2.06 17.31 -1.68
C MET A 264 -1.61 18.17 -2.87
N LEU A 265 -2.19 19.37 -3.08
CA LEU A 265 -1.84 20.22 -4.22
C LEU A 265 -0.33 20.51 -4.27
N LYS A 266 0.28 20.82 -3.13
CA LYS A 266 1.72 21.11 -3.04
C LYS A 266 2.57 19.94 -3.55
N LEU A 267 2.21 18.71 -3.16
CA LEU A 267 2.92 17.51 -3.59
C LEU A 267 2.76 17.27 -5.09
N LEU A 268 1.55 17.45 -5.61
CA LEU A 268 1.24 17.26 -7.03
C LEU A 268 1.93 18.31 -7.91
N GLU A 269 2.07 19.54 -7.44
CA GLU A 269 2.77 20.62 -8.16
C GLU A 269 4.29 20.42 -8.18
N GLY A 270 4.85 19.96 -7.08
CA GLY A 270 6.26 19.79 -6.85
C GLY A 270 6.77 20.76 -5.80
N ALA A 271 7.10 20.22 -4.63
CA ALA A 271 7.60 20.96 -3.48
C ALA A 271 8.72 20.18 -2.80
N ASP A 272 9.52 20.90 -2.03
CA ASP A 272 10.45 20.31 -1.09
C ASP A 272 9.71 19.90 0.16
N VAL A 273 9.82 18.63 0.54
CA VAL A 273 9.12 18.01 1.66
C VAL A 273 10.12 17.44 2.64
N GLU A 274 10.02 17.83 3.89
CA GLU A 274 10.84 17.27 4.96
C GLU A 274 10.20 15.99 5.49
N VAL A 275 10.93 14.88 5.39
CA VAL A 275 10.47 13.55 5.80
C VAL A 275 11.47 12.87 6.72
N PRO A 276 11.02 12.06 7.69
CA PRO A 276 11.88 11.32 8.59
C PRO A 276 12.57 10.16 7.85
N ILE A 277 13.85 9.94 8.13
CA ILE A 277 14.61 8.83 7.58
C ILE A 277 14.35 7.58 8.43
N GLY A 278 13.79 6.54 7.80
CA GLY A 278 13.55 5.24 8.45
C GLY A 278 12.36 5.22 9.42
N ALA A 279 11.49 6.24 9.40
CA ALA A 279 10.25 6.28 10.20
C ALA A 279 9.09 6.85 9.36
N ASN A 280 7.86 6.51 9.75
CA ASN A 280 6.66 6.94 9.04
C ASN A 280 6.04 8.23 9.63
N SER A 281 6.56 8.75 10.74
CA SER A 281 6.00 9.92 11.43
C SER A 281 7.08 10.91 11.79
N LYS A 282 6.80 12.20 11.58
CA LYS A 282 7.66 13.33 11.97
C LYS A 282 7.85 13.46 13.49
N ASN A 283 6.98 12.84 14.28
CA ASN A 283 7.08 12.84 15.76
C ASN A 283 8.14 11.88 16.30
N ALA A 284 8.76 11.05 15.46
CA ALA A 284 9.90 10.25 15.85
C ALA A 284 11.15 11.13 15.97
N MET A 285 11.96 10.91 17.00
CA MET A 285 13.27 11.58 17.17
C MET A 285 14.29 11.02 16.15
N VAL A 286 13.99 11.15 14.87
CA VAL A 286 14.83 10.68 13.75
C VAL A 286 15.25 11.86 12.90
N PRO A 287 16.42 11.79 12.24
CA PRO A 287 16.86 12.86 11.36
C PRO A 287 15.88 13.03 10.20
N LEU A 288 15.57 14.29 9.88
CA LEU A 288 14.77 14.65 8.72
C LEU A 288 15.66 14.79 7.48
N THR A 289 15.12 14.48 6.33
CA THR A 289 15.73 14.77 5.02
C THR A 289 14.71 15.44 4.14
N THR A 290 15.19 16.24 3.17
CA THR A 290 14.33 16.92 2.19
C THR A 290 14.26 16.07 0.93
N VAL A 291 13.05 15.83 0.44
CA VAL A 291 12.77 15.15 -0.82
C VAL A 291 11.97 16.11 -1.71
N ASN A 292 12.44 16.32 -2.94
CA ASN A 292 11.76 17.16 -3.90
C ASN A 292 10.76 16.34 -4.72
N THR A 293 9.47 16.71 -4.65
CA THR A 293 8.42 15.95 -5.33
C THR A 293 8.23 16.31 -6.81
N ARG A 294 9.01 17.25 -7.36
CA ARG A 294 8.87 17.75 -8.73
C ARG A 294 8.96 16.64 -9.78
N ASN A 295 9.82 15.66 -9.56
CA ASN A 295 10.08 14.57 -10.50
C ASN A 295 9.40 13.26 -10.09
N ILE A 296 8.67 13.23 -8.97
CA ILE A 296 7.84 12.09 -8.57
C ILE A 296 6.58 12.07 -9.43
N LEU A 297 6.24 10.88 -9.95
CA LEU A 297 5.01 10.66 -10.69
C LEU A 297 3.88 10.29 -9.72
N PHE A 298 2.81 11.08 -9.69
CA PHE A 298 1.61 10.77 -8.93
C PHE A 298 0.55 10.14 -9.82
N ILE A 299 0.01 9.02 -9.37
CA ILE A 299 -1.12 8.32 -9.98
C ILE A 299 -2.20 8.19 -8.90
N CYS A 300 -3.35 8.79 -9.12
CA CYS A 300 -4.49 8.67 -8.22
C CYS A 300 -5.49 7.67 -8.80
N GLY A 301 -5.99 6.74 -7.99
CA GLY A 301 -6.98 5.75 -8.39
C GLY A 301 -8.24 5.82 -7.54
N GLY A 302 -9.43 5.68 -8.15
CA GLY A 302 -10.68 5.63 -7.42
C GLY A 302 -11.75 4.82 -8.13
N ALA A 303 -12.73 4.35 -7.37
CA ALA A 303 -13.89 3.64 -7.92
C ALA A 303 -14.97 4.59 -8.41
N PHE A 304 -15.11 5.73 -7.77
CA PHE A 304 -16.10 6.77 -8.09
C PHE A 304 -17.53 6.21 -8.20
N PRO A 305 -18.07 5.57 -7.13
CA PRO A 305 -19.44 5.08 -7.15
C PRO A 305 -20.41 6.23 -7.49
N ASP A 306 -21.47 5.93 -8.21
CA ASP A 306 -22.48 6.91 -8.68
C ASP A 306 -22.00 7.94 -9.73
N LEU A 307 -20.72 7.94 -10.12
CA LEU A 307 -20.24 8.82 -11.19
C LEU A 307 -20.97 8.54 -12.51
N GLU A 308 -21.31 7.28 -12.77
CA GLU A 308 -22.13 6.89 -13.94
C GLU A 308 -23.48 7.62 -13.97
N ASN A 309 -24.14 7.74 -12.82
CA ASN A 309 -25.41 8.45 -12.71
C ASN A 309 -25.27 9.95 -13.02
N ILE A 310 -24.17 10.56 -12.55
CA ILE A 310 -23.86 11.97 -12.83
C ILE A 310 -23.65 12.19 -14.34
N ILE A 311 -22.91 11.29 -14.99
CA ILE A 311 -22.67 11.35 -16.44
C ILE A 311 -23.99 11.17 -17.20
N LYS A 312 -24.81 10.18 -16.83
CA LYS A 312 -26.13 9.94 -17.42
C LYS A 312 -27.04 11.16 -17.29
N GLU A 313 -27.12 11.78 -16.12
CA GLU A 313 -27.88 13.01 -15.90
C GLU A 313 -27.41 14.16 -16.81
N ARG A 314 -26.10 14.36 -16.96
CA ARG A 314 -25.55 15.39 -17.85
C ARG A 314 -25.91 15.13 -19.30
N LEU A 315 -25.73 13.91 -19.78
CA LEU A 315 -26.04 13.53 -21.16
C LEU A 315 -27.54 13.64 -21.47
N ASN A 316 -28.38 13.21 -20.53
CA ASN A 316 -29.83 13.32 -20.66
C ASN A 316 -30.32 14.80 -20.66
N LYS A 317 -29.72 15.67 -19.84
CA LYS A 317 -30.02 17.11 -19.87
C LYS A 317 -29.60 17.75 -21.19
N GLN A 318 -28.46 17.37 -21.75
CA GLN A 318 -28.03 17.86 -23.06
C GLN A 318 -28.96 17.38 -24.20
N ALA A 319 -29.44 16.15 -24.13
CA ALA A 319 -30.37 15.59 -25.10
C ALA A 319 -31.78 16.20 -25.02
N SER A 320 -32.25 16.62 -23.85
CA SER A 320 -33.56 17.22 -23.65
C SER A 320 -33.69 18.65 -24.22
N ILE A 321 -32.60 19.33 -24.50
CA ILE A 321 -32.56 20.64 -25.16
C ILE A 321 -32.74 20.51 -26.70
N GLY A 322 -32.52 19.28 -27.24
CA GLY A 322 -32.79 18.93 -28.64
C GLY A 322 -34.11 18.16 -28.77
N PHE A 323 -34.76 18.27 -29.94
CA PHE A 323 -36.08 17.69 -30.30
C PHE A 323 -36.19 16.15 -30.21
N TYR A 324 -35.35 15.44 -29.44
CA TYR A 324 -35.32 13.98 -29.33
C TYR A 324 -35.72 13.54 -27.92
N ALA A 325 -37.02 13.48 -27.66
CA ALA A 325 -37.58 12.99 -26.38
C ALA A 325 -37.38 11.46 -26.15
N ASP A 326 -36.99 10.72 -27.18
CA ASP A 326 -36.83 9.25 -27.11
C ASP A 326 -35.44 8.77 -26.67
N LEU A 327 -34.57 9.66 -26.18
CA LEU A 327 -33.17 9.32 -25.85
C LEU A 327 -32.93 9.02 -24.37
N LYS A 328 -33.98 9.02 -23.52
CA LYS A 328 -33.81 8.74 -22.07
C LYS A 328 -33.22 7.35 -21.78
N ASP A 329 -33.53 6.36 -22.58
CA ASP A 329 -33.12 4.97 -22.37
C ASP A 329 -31.77 4.63 -23.05
N LYS A 330 -31.22 5.54 -23.87
CA LYS A 330 -30.05 5.25 -24.71
C LYS A 330 -28.75 5.04 -23.91
N TYR A 331 -28.64 5.62 -22.72
CA TYR A 331 -27.42 5.58 -21.89
C TYR A 331 -27.58 4.72 -20.64
N ASP A 332 -28.75 4.11 -20.41
CA ASP A 332 -29.00 3.36 -19.19
C ASP A 332 -28.19 2.06 -19.12
N ASP A 333 -27.97 1.41 -20.28
CA ASP A 333 -27.22 0.17 -20.41
C ASP A 333 -25.88 0.33 -21.14
N ASP A 334 -25.30 1.54 -21.20
CA ASP A 334 -24.02 1.75 -21.87
C ASP A 334 -22.85 1.29 -20.97
N PRO A 335 -22.19 0.14 -21.27
CA PRO A 335 -21.09 -0.37 -20.48
C PRO A 335 -19.84 0.53 -20.49
N HIS A 336 -19.77 1.47 -21.43
CA HIS A 336 -18.67 2.42 -21.63
C HIS A 336 -19.01 3.84 -21.14
N ILE A 337 -20.03 3.98 -20.31
CA ILE A 337 -20.51 5.29 -19.84
C ILE A 337 -19.40 6.08 -19.12
N LEU A 338 -18.53 5.43 -18.35
CA LEU A 338 -17.41 6.07 -17.67
C LEU A 338 -16.40 6.72 -18.62
N GLU A 339 -16.27 6.20 -19.86
CA GLU A 339 -15.36 6.78 -20.86
C GLU A 339 -15.79 8.21 -21.29
N LYS A 340 -17.04 8.58 -21.00
CA LYS A 340 -17.61 9.91 -21.29
C LYS A 340 -17.47 10.90 -20.14
N VAL A 341 -16.65 10.56 -19.13
CA VAL A 341 -16.40 11.43 -17.97
C VAL A 341 -15.79 12.76 -18.40
N THR A 342 -16.25 13.83 -17.77
CA THR A 342 -15.73 15.17 -17.94
C THR A 342 -15.26 15.76 -16.60
N VAL A 343 -14.54 16.87 -16.64
CA VAL A 343 -14.11 17.61 -15.44
C VAL A 343 -15.32 18.07 -14.63
N GLU A 344 -16.42 18.45 -15.30
CA GLU A 344 -17.68 18.88 -14.66
C GLU A 344 -18.33 17.74 -13.86
N ASP A 345 -18.26 16.50 -14.36
CA ASP A 345 -18.79 15.33 -13.66
C ASP A 345 -18.01 15.09 -12.36
N LEU A 346 -16.69 15.18 -12.42
CA LEU A 346 -15.82 15.03 -11.24
C LEU A 346 -16.03 16.15 -10.20
N ARG A 347 -16.27 17.39 -10.67
CA ARG A 347 -16.67 18.51 -9.79
C ARG A 347 -18.02 18.23 -9.13
N SER A 348 -18.97 17.73 -9.89
CA SER A 348 -20.31 17.38 -9.40
C SER A 348 -20.26 16.22 -8.40
N PHE A 349 -19.29 15.32 -8.56
CA PHE A 349 -18.99 14.24 -7.61
C PHE A 349 -18.43 14.76 -6.28
N GLY A 350 -17.67 15.85 -6.27
CA GLY A 350 -17.12 16.47 -5.08
C GLY A 350 -15.59 16.67 -5.10
N MET A 351 -14.96 16.51 -6.25
CA MET A 351 -13.54 16.83 -6.42
C MET A 351 -13.37 18.34 -6.65
N ILE A 352 -12.37 18.95 -5.99
CA ILE A 352 -12.12 20.38 -6.19
C ILE A 352 -11.44 20.63 -7.54
N PRO A 353 -11.77 21.74 -8.22
CA PRO A 353 -11.23 22.05 -9.55
C PRO A 353 -9.70 22.10 -9.60
N GLU A 354 -9.08 22.66 -8.56
CA GLU A 354 -7.64 22.80 -8.43
C GLU A 354 -6.95 21.43 -8.39
N PHE A 355 -7.55 20.46 -7.69
CA PHE A 355 -7.03 19.11 -7.60
C PHE A 355 -7.14 18.37 -8.94
N ILE A 356 -8.28 18.47 -9.61
CA ILE A 356 -8.47 17.89 -10.95
C ILE A 356 -7.49 18.51 -11.95
N GLY A 357 -7.26 19.84 -11.86
CA GLY A 357 -6.30 20.54 -12.71
C GLY A 357 -4.86 20.07 -12.56
N ARG A 358 -4.50 19.43 -11.41
CA ARG A 358 -3.16 18.82 -11.18
C ARG A 358 -3.08 17.35 -11.60
N LEU A 359 -4.17 16.80 -12.11
CA LEU A 359 -4.27 15.44 -12.66
C LEU A 359 -4.73 15.51 -14.13
N PRO A 360 -3.91 16.08 -15.03
CA PRO A 360 -4.35 16.40 -16.39
C PRO A 360 -4.66 15.18 -17.24
N ILE A 361 -4.17 13.99 -16.86
CA ILE A 361 -4.39 12.76 -17.60
C ILE A 361 -5.44 11.93 -16.87
N ILE A 362 -6.68 12.01 -17.36
CA ILE A 362 -7.82 11.25 -16.82
C ILE A 362 -8.14 10.12 -17.79
N PHE A 363 -8.23 8.90 -17.26
CA PHE A 363 -8.63 7.74 -18.04
C PHE A 363 -9.40 6.74 -17.19
N THR A 364 -10.16 5.90 -17.87
CA THR A 364 -11.05 4.92 -17.25
C THR A 364 -10.58 3.50 -17.47
N MET A 365 -10.93 2.64 -16.54
CA MET A 365 -10.80 1.19 -16.64
C MET A 365 -12.18 0.55 -16.61
N ASN A 366 -12.41 -0.42 -17.47
CA ASN A 366 -13.67 -1.10 -17.58
C ASN A 366 -13.83 -2.19 -16.52
N GLY A 367 -15.06 -2.54 -16.19
CA GLY A 367 -15.39 -3.72 -15.40
C GLY A 367 -14.87 -4.98 -16.08
N LEU A 368 -14.63 -6.03 -15.29
CA LEU A 368 -14.20 -7.32 -15.82
C LEU A 368 -15.42 -8.14 -16.23
N THR A 369 -15.36 -8.74 -17.40
CA THR A 369 -16.34 -9.74 -17.87
C THR A 369 -15.96 -11.13 -17.33
N GLU A 370 -16.88 -12.09 -17.42
CA GLU A 370 -16.60 -13.49 -17.07
C GLU A 370 -15.45 -14.06 -17.89
N ASP A 371 -15.43 -13.84 -19.19
CA ASP A 371 -14.35 -14.30 -20.08
C ASP A 371 -13.01 -13.71 -19.68
N MET A 372 -12.95 -12.40 -19.39
CA MET A 372 -11.72 -11.76 -18.88
C MET A 372 -11.28 -12.35 -17.54
N MET A 373 -12.19 -12.78 -16.68
CA MET A 373 -11.83 -13.43 -15.40
C MET A 373 -11.24 -14.82 -15.64
N VAL A 374 -11.74 -15.59 -16.62
CA VAL A 374 -11.15 -16.86 -17.07
C VAL A 374 -9.74 -16.64 -17.61
N GLU A 375 -9.57 -15.63 -18.46
CA GLU A 375 -8.25 -15.27 -18.97
C GLU A 375 -7.29 -14.86 -17.84
N ILE A 376 -7.75 -14.07 -16.85
CA ILE A 376 -6.93 -13.64 -15.69
C ILE A 376 -6.43 -14.83 -14.88
N LEU A 377 -7.19 -15.92 -14.80
CA LEU A 377 -6.77 -17.13 -14.10
C LEU A 377 -5.61 -17.83 -14.79
N SER A 378 -5.59 -17.89 -16.14
CA SER A 378 -4.74 -18.76 -16.93
C SER A 378 -3.65 -18.04 -17.75
N GLU A 379 -3.98 -16.92 -18.42
CA GLU A 379 -3.13 -16.33 -19.45
C GLU A 379 -1.93 -15.53 -18.90
N PRO A 380 -2.07 -14.62 -17.91
CA PRO A 380 -0.98 -13.76 -17.49
C PRO A 380 0.28 -14.54 -17.14
N ARG A 381 1.44 -13.93 -17.39
CA ARG A 381 2.73 -14.53 -17.06
C ARG A 381 2.81 -14.98 -15.60
N ASN A 382 2.14 -14.25 -14.71
CA ASN A 382 2.06 -14.55 -13.28
C ASN A 382 0.64 -14.97 -12.87
N ALA A 383 -0.08 -15.69 -13.74
CA ALA A 383 -1.44 -16.16 -13.48
C ALA A 383 -1.52 -17.00 -12.20
N ILE A 384 -2.65 -16.91 -11.49
CA ILE A 384 -2.84 -17.59 -10.21
C ILE A 384 -2.71 -19.11 -10.40
N LEU A 385 -3.29 -19.67 -11.46
CA LEU A 385 -3.19 -21.10 -11.76
C LEU A 385 -1.75 -21.56 -11.96
N LYS A 386 -0.95 -20.78 -12.68
CA LYS A 386 0.49 -21.09 -12.90
C LYS A 386 1.27 -21.13 -11.59
N GLN A 387 0.86 -20.35 -10.59
CA GLN A 387 1.49 -20.38 -9.26
C GLN A 387 1.20 -21.71 -8.55
N TYR A 388 -0.06 -22.17 -8.53
CA TYR A 388 -0.44 -23.45 -7.93
C TYR A 388 0.13 -24.64 -8.71
N GLN A 389 0.13 -24.59 -10.05
CA GLN A 389 0.79 -25.59 -10.89
C GLN A 389 2.26 -25.74 -10.55
N LYS A 390 2.96 -24.61 -10.33
CA LYS A 390 4.37 -24.64 -9.94
C LYS A 390 4.57 -25.20 -8.53
N LEU A 391 3.66 -24.91 -7.58
CA LEU A 391 3.75 -25.46 -6.22
C LEU A 391 3.58 -26.98 -6.22
N LEU A 392 2.54 -27.52 -6.87
CA LEU A 392 2.33 -28.98 -6.96
C LEU A 392 3.37 -29.68 -7.82
N ALA A 393 3.96 -29.00 -8.79
CA ALA A 393 5.07 -29.55 -9.57
C ALA A 393 6.34 -29.77 -8.72
N LEU A 394 6.52 -29.07 -7.59
CA LEU A 394 7.60 -29.35 -6.64
C LEU A 394 7.40 -30.69 -5.90
N ASP A 395 6.15 -31.14 -5.78
CA ASP A 395 5.76 -32.45 -5.24
C ASP A 395 5.63 -33.49 -6.36
N GLU A 396 6.13 -33.18 -7.57
CA GLU A 396 6.04 -34.00 -8.79
C GLU A 396 4.60 -34.34 -9.21
N VAL A 397 3.63 -33.49 -8.89
CA VAL A 397 2.22 -33.64 -9.24
C VAL A 397 1.81 -32.63 -10.28
N LYS A 398 1.18 -33.07 -11.34
CA LYS A 398 0.63 -32.23 -12.40
C LYS A 398 -0.76 -31.73 -12.02
N LEU A 399 -0.95 -30.41 -11.99
CA LEU A 399 -2.26 -29.78 -11.76
C LEU A 399 -2.87 -29.32 -13.08
N GLU A 400 -4.09 -29.74 -13.36
CA GLU A 400 -4.86 -29.32 -14.51
C GLU A 400 -6.23 -28.78 -14.10
N PHE A 401 -6.77 -27.89 -14.89
CA PHE A 401 -8.12 -27.35 -14.73
C PHE A 401 -8.90 -27.59 -16.02
N GLU A 402 -10.09 -28.16 -15.89
CA GLU A 402 -11.01 -28.22 -17.01
C GLU A 402 -11.57 -26.83 -17.32
N GLU A 403 -11.83 -26.50 -18.59
CA GLU A 403 -12.39 -25.22 -19.00
C GLU A 403 -13.69 -24.89 -18.25
N GLY A 404 -14.55 -25.88 -18.06
CA GLY A 404 -15.77 -25.72 -17.27
C GLY A 404 -15.53 -25.34 -15.81
N ALA A 405 -14.41 -25.78 -15.20
CA ALA A 405 -14.03 -25.37 -13.84
C ALA A 405 -13.61 -23.90 -13.79
N LEU A 406 -12.89 -23.41 -14.80
CA LEU A 406 -12.48 -22.01 -14.88
C LEU A 406 -13.69 -21.08 -14.99
N HIS A 407 -14.65 -21.43 -15.83
CA HIS A 407 -15.92 -20.69 -15.94
C HIS A 407 -16.72 -20.73 -14.63
N ALA A 408 -16.80 -21.87 -13.94
CA ALA A 408 -17.49 -21.95 -12.66
C ALA A 408 -16.83 -21.06 -11.58
N ILE A 409 -15.48 -20.98 -11.55
CA ILE A 409 -14.76 -20.07 -10.66
C ILE A 409 -15.05 -18.59 -11.02
N ALA A 410 -15.02 -18.26 -12.32
CA ALA A 410 -15.28 -16.91 -12.81
C ALA A 410 -16.71 -16.48 -12.48
N THR A 411 -17.72 -17.32 -12.70
CA THR A 411 -19.13 -17.05 -12.35
C THR A 411 -19.29 -16.79 -10.85
N LYS A 412 -18.71 -17.64 -9.98
CA LYS A 412 -18.70 -17.41 -8.52
C LYS A 412 -18.00 -16.12 -8.13
N ALA A 413 -16.96 -15.71 -8.85
CA ALA A 413 -16.27 -14.46 -8.60
C ALA A 413 -17.10 -13.24 -9.00
N MET A 414 -17.87 -13.34 -10.09
CA MET A 414 -18.84 -12.31 -10.49
C MET A 414 -19.91 -12.08 -9.44
N GLU A 415 -20.46 -13.15 -8.86
CA GLU A 415 -21.47 -13.08 -7.79
C GLU A 415 -20.98 -12.36 -6.53
N LYS A 416 -19.66 -12.45 -6.23
CA LYS A 416 -19.08 -11.75 -5.07
C LYS A 416 -18.89 -10.23 -5.29
N HIS A 417 -19.09 -9.69 -6.48
CA HIS A 417 -18.99 -8.27 -6.83
C HIS A 417 -17.69 -7.55 -6.40
N THR A 418 -16.62 -8.31 -6.18
CA THR A 418 -15.31 -7.78 -5.76
C THR A 418 -14.25 -7.85 -6.87
N GLY A 419 -14.68 -8.15 -8.11
CA GLY A 419 -13.83 -8.26 -9.28
C GLY A 419 -12.77 -9.35 -9.15
N ALA A 420 -11.62 -9.18 -9.76
CA ALA A 420 -10.54 -10.18 -9.76
C ALA A 420 -10.01 -10.55 -8.36
N ARG A 421 -10.29 -9.75 -7.31
CA ARG A 421 -9.90 -10.10 -5.93
C ARG A 421 -10.59 -11.37 -5.44
N ALA A 422 -11.84 -11.63 -5.90
CA ALA A 422 -12.58 -12.83 -5.56
C ALA A 422 -11.93 -14.11 -6.10
N LEU A 423 -11.31 -14.05 -7.27
CA LEU A 423 -10.72 -15.23 -7.94
C LEU A 423 -9.71 -15.94 -7.05
N ARG A 424 -8.84 -15.17 -6.39
CA ARG A 424 -7.82 -15.73 -5.50
C ARG A 424 -8.46 -16.43 -4.29
N ALA A 425 -9.39 -15.75 -3.63
CA ALA A 425 -10.04 -16.27 -2.43
C ALA A 425 -10.83 -17.56 -2.73
N ILE A 426 -11.54 -17.58 -3.87
CA ILE A 426 -12.26 -18.76 -4.31
C ILE A 426 -11.30 -19.90 -4.61
N LEU A 427 -10.24 -19.63 -5.35
CA LEU A 427 -9.24 -20.66 -5.69
C LEU A 427 -8.56 -21.21 -4.44
N GLU A 428 -8.19 -20.35 -3.47
CA GLU A 428 -7.60 -20.76 -2.19
C GLU A 428 -8.53 -21.70 -1.41
N GLU A 429 -9.83 -21.45 -1.43
CA GLU A 429 -10.83 -22.30 -0.77
C GLU A 429 -10.81 -23.73 -1.35
N TYR A 430 -10.82 -23.89 -2.66
CA TYR A 430 -10.80 -25.21 -3.31
C TYR A 430 -9.44 -25.89 -3.30
N MET A 431 -8.36 -25.11 -3.32
CA MET A 431 -7.02 -25.67 -3.31
C MET A 431 -6.53 -26.09 -1.92
N LEU A 432 -7.18 -25.62 -0.85
CA LEU A 432 -6.75 -25.91 0.52
C LEU A 432 -6.65 -27.41 0.79
N ASP A 433 -7.74 -28.15 0.55
CA ASP A 433 -7.79 -29.58 0.80
C ASP A 433 -6.83 -30.35 -0.11
N ILE A 434 -6.73 -29.93 -1.36
CA ILE A 434 -5.80 -30.53 -2.35
C ILE A 434 -4.35 -30.37 -1.89
N MET A 435 -3.95 -29.16 -1.51
CA MET A 435 -2.59 -28.87 -1.02
C MET A 435 -2.26 -29.56 0.31
N TYR A 436 -3.28 -29.88 1.11
CA TYR A 436 -3.11 -30.60 2.37
C TYR A 436 -3.03 -32.13 2.17
N GLU A 437 -3.84 -32.71 1.25
CA GLU A 437 -3.92 -34.15 1.05
C GLU A 437 -2.87 -34.72 0.11
N ILE A 438 -2.52 -33.98 -0.97
CA ILE A 438 -1.59 -34.43 -2.00
C ILE A 438 -0.21 -34.86 -1.43
N PRO A 439 0.46 -34.10 -0.55
CA PRO A 439 1.78 -34.50 -0.04
C PRO A 439 1.80 -35.76 0.83
N LYS A 440 0.61 -36.33 1.15
CA LYS A 440 0.50 -37.55 1.97
C LYS A 440 0.68 -38.85 1.15
N ASP A 441 0.49 -38.79 -0.18
CA ASP A 441 0.54 -39.96 -1.04
C ASP A 441 1.46 -39.72 -2.26
N ASP A 442 2.65 -40.28 -2.18
CA ASP A 442 3.66 -40.19 -3.24
C ASP A 442 3.26 -40.89 -4.56
N ASN A 443 2.15 -41.64 -4.57
CA ASN A 443 1.66 -42.30 -5.78
C ASN A 443 0.83 -41.39 -6.68
N ILE A 444 0.43 -40.21 -6.21
CA ILE A 444 -0.36 -39.27 -7.00
C ILE A 444 0.53 -38.62 -8.07
N GLY A 445 0.10 -38.71 -9.33
CA GLY A 445 0.82 -38.14 -10.48
C GLY A 445 0.13 -36.90 -11.08
N GLN A 446 -1.21 -36.88 -11.05
CA GLN A 446 -1.97 -35.76 -11.61
C GLN A 446 -3.26 -35.51 -10.85
N VAL A 447 -3.61 -34.24 -10.71
CA VAL A 447 -4.89 -33.77 -10.15
C VAL A 447 -5.55 -32.87 -11.17
N THR A 448 -6.79 -33.19 -11.53
CA THR A 448 -7.61 -32.40 -12.45
C THR A 448 -8.83 -31.84 -11.73
N ILE A 449 -8.94 -30.51 -11.73
CA ILE A 449 -10.06 -29.78 -11.15
C ILE A 449 -11.18 -29.74 -12.17
N THR A 450 -12.32 -30.30 -11.80
CA THR A 450 -13.51 -30.39 -12.64
C THR A 450 -14.55 -29.34 -12.26
N ARG A 451 -15.51 -29.11 -13.13
CA ARG A 451 -16.65 -28.24 -12.86
C ARG A 451 -17.46 -28.73 -11.67
N GLU A 452 -17.73 -30.06 -11.61
CA GLU A 452 -18.51 -30.69 -10.54
C GLU A 452 -17.84 -30.47 -9.17
N TYR A 453 -16.52 -30.49 -9.09
CA TYR A 453 -15.78 -30.21 -7.87
C TYR A 453 -16.03 -28.76 -7.40
N ILE A 454 -15.94 -27.79 -8.31
CA ILE A 454 -16.19 -26.36 -7.99
C ILE A 454 -17.65 -26.12 -7.58
N GLU A 455 -18.61 -26.86 -8.17
CA GLU A 455 -20.03 -26.76 -7.82
C GLU A 455 -20.41 -27.55 -6.56
N GLY A 456 -19.47 -28.31 -5.97
CA GLY A 456 -19.68 -29.10 -4.75
C GLY A 456 -20.36 -30.46 -4.99
N ASN A 457 -20.43 -30.90 -6.23
CA ASN A 457 -21.12 -32.14 -6.62
C ASN A 457 -20.17 -33.35 -6.78
N GLY A 458 -18.90 -33.23 -6.41
CA GLY A 458 -17.89 -34.28 -6.55
C GLY A 458 -16.54 -33.92 -5.95
N GLY A 459 -15.54 -34.79 -6.20
CA GLY A 459 -14.13 -34.53 -5.86
C GLY A 459 -13.29 -34.21 -7.10
N PRO A 460 -12.03 -33.79 -6.91
CA PRO A 460 -11.08 -33.65 -8.02
C PRO A 460 -10.77 -35.02 -8.62
N LYS A 461 -10.48 -35.06 -9.92
CA LYS A 461 -10.02 -36.30 -10.57
C LYS A 461 -8.55 -36.50 -10.24
N ILE A 462 -8.21 -37.62 -9.60
CA ILE A 462 -6.85 -37.97 -9.22
C ILE A 462 -6.37 -39.14 -10.08
N LEU A 463 -5.19 -38.99 -10.71
CA LEU A 463 -4.52 -40.06 -11.44
C LEU A 463 -3.24 -40.45 -10.72
N LEU A 464 -3.04 -41.76 -10.53
CA LEU A 464 -1.81 -42.30 -9.94
C LEU A 464 -0.67 -42.29 -10.93
N ARG A 465 0.55 -42.25 -10.44
CA ARG A 465 1.79 -42.34 -11.25
C ARG A 465 1.77 -43.69 -12.03
N GLY A 466 1.95 -43.60 -13.34
CA GLY A 466 1.94 -44.78 -14.23
C GLY A 466 0.57 -45.15 -14.80
N GLN A 467 -0.51 -44.46 -14.46
CA GLN A 467 -1.78 -44.55 -15.17
C GLN A 467 -1.77 -43.56 -16.34
N GLU A 468 -1.78 -44.07 -17.57
CA GLU A 468 -2.02 -43.26 -18.76
C GLU A 468 -3.48 -42.80 -18.82
N VAL A 469 -3.72 -41.53 -19.13
CA VAL A 469 -5.05 -41.01 -19.47
C VAL A 469 -5.57 -41.86 -20.66
N PRO A 470 -6.74 -42.51 -20.57
CA PRO A 470 -7.32 -43.17 -21.73
C PRO A 470 -7.54 -42.08 -22.81
N LEU A 471 -6.85 -42.18 -23.92
CA LEU A 471 -7.12 -41.36 -25.10
C LEU A 471 -8.58 -41.63 -25.48
N LEU A 472 -9.44 -40.61 -25.30
CA LEU A 472 -10.78 -40.66 -25.86
C LEU A 472 -10.62 -40.77 -27.37
N GLU A 473 -10.85 -41.97 -27.90
CA GLU A 473 -10.92 -42.20 -29.35
C GLU A 473 -11.99 -41.26 -29.91
N GLY A 474 -11.55 -40.32 -30.75
CA GLY A 474 -12.43 -39.41 -31.44
C GLY A 474 -13.38 -40.23 -32.30
N ASN A 475 -14.66 -40.19 -32.01
CA ASN A 475 -15.69 -40.65 -32.94
C ASN A 475 -15.70 -39.72 -34.14
N HIS A 476 -15.46 -40.34 -35.28
CA HIS A 476 -15.56 -39.80 -36.65
C HIS A 476 -16.93 -39.20 -36.96
#